data_a6491195133cc1dcd09865f84d2a627f
#
_entry.id   a6491195133cc1dcd09865f84d2a627f
#
_cell.length_a   1.000
_cell.length_b   1.000
_cell.length_c   1.000
_cell.angle_alpha   90.00
_cell.angle_beta   90.00
_cell.angle_gamma   90.00
#
_symmetry.space_group_name_H-M   'P 1'
#
loop_
_entity.id
_entity.type
_entity.pdbx_description
1 polymer ?
#
loop_
_entity_poly.entity_id
_entity_poly.type
_entity_poly.pdbx_seq_one_letter_code
_entity_poly.pdbx_strand_id
1 'polypeptide(L)'
;EKNFEALWKTFHERYAFFKLRGVDWQKQYKTYRPKVTKDTTDAELFAILCDMLKPLKDGHVNLKAKGLGSKKKKSFNSEDSPRFFKEFNTGKLEKQFGAMVLKTLKDKGFGEQKEATKLLVYSRSKDYGYLLITEFEGVSKRNLEKGLDKALSEMKGIKGLIVDIRLNPGGTDQSVYQITSRFADKKR
;
A
#
# COMPACT_ATOMS: atom_id res chain seq x y z
N GLU A 1 -12.82 8.48 -27.03
CA GLU A 1 -12.39 9.82 -26.59
C GLU A 1 -12.72 10.10 -25.12
N LYS A 2 -13.99 9.90 -24.68
CA LYS A 2 -14.44 10.20 -23.29
C LYS A 2 -13.55 9.57 -22.21
N ASN A 3 -13.12 8.33 -22.37
CA ASN A 3 -12.29 7.63 -21.40
C ASN A 3 -10.87 8.23 -21.30
N PHE A 4 -10.34 8.75 -22.40
CA PHE A 4 -9.06 9.45 -22.41
C PHE A 4 -9.15 10.75 -21.58
N GLU A 5 -10.19 11.56 -21.86
CA GLU A 5 -10.40 12.82 -21.13
C GLU A 5 -10.63 12.58 -19.63
N ALA A 6 -11.44 11.58 -19.30
CA ALA A 6 -11.73 11.23 -17.91
C ALA A 6 -10.46 10.80 -17.16
N LEU A 7 -9.61 9.96 -17.77
CA LEU A 7 -8.35 9.54 -17.16
C LEU A 7 -7.40 10.73 -16.99
N TRP A 8 -7.18 11.49 -18.07
CA TRP A 8 -6.27 12.64 -18.00
C TRP A 8 -6.69 13.64 -16.94
N LYS A 9 -7.99 13.98 -16.88
CA LYS A 9 -8.56 14.91 -15.89
C LYS A 9 -8.40 14.37 -14.47
N THR A 10 -8.70 13.09 -14.25
CA THR A 10 -8.57 12.47 -12.93
C THR A 10 -7.13 12.56 -12.40
N PHE A 11 -6.14 12.25 -13.25
CA PHE A 11 -4.75 12.40 -12.86
C PHE A 11 -4.37 13.87 -12.65
N HIS A 12 -4.80 14.76 -13.54
CA HIS A 12 -4.54 16.20 -13.41
C HIS A 12 -5.01 16.76 -12.06
N GLU A 13 -6.19 16.35 -11.60
CA GLU A 13 -6.81 16.85 -10.38
C GLU A 13 -6.33 16.14 -9.10
N ARG A 14 -5.89 14.88 -9.19
CA ARG A 14 -5.71 14.03 -8.02
C ARG A 14 -4.32 13.45 -7.84
N TYR A 15 -3.49 13.38 -8.88
CA TYR A 15 -2.15 12.82 -8.76
C TYR A 15 -1.15 13.87 -8.29
N ALA A 16 -0.57 13.66 -7.11
CA ALA A 16 0.25 14.68 -6.44
C ALA A 16 1.74 14.67 -6.86
N PHE A 17 2.21 13.63 -7.57
CA PHE A 17 3.64 13.40 -7.71
C PHE A 17 4.24 13.79 -9.07
N PHE A 18 3.55 14.53 -9.92
CA PHE A 18 4.07 14.96 -11.23
C PHE A 18 5.43 15.66 -11.11
N LYS A 19 5.55 16.61 -10.19
CA LYS A 19 6.81 17.33 -9.96
C LYS A 19 7.92 16.38 -9.48
N LEU A 20 7.61 15.49 -8.55
CA LEU A 20 8.54 14.49 -8.02
C LEU A 20 9.06 13.55 -9.11
N ARG A 21 8.17 13.16 -10.03
CA ARG A 21 8.49 12.26 -11.15
C ARG A 21 9.08 12.97 -12.37
N GLY A 22 9.16 14.30 -12.35
CA GLY A 22 9.66 15.09 -13.46
C GLY A 22 8.76 15.03 -14.70
N VAL A 23 7.45 14.80 -14.52
CA VAL A 23 6.48 14.63 -15.61
C VAL A 23 5.65 15.89 -15.81
N ASP A 24 5.75 16.49 -16.99
CA ASP A 24 4.83 17.54 -17.43
C ASP A 24 3.54 16.90 -17.98
N TRP A 25 2.49 16.91 -17.17
CA TRP A 25 1.22 16.26 -17.48
C TRP A 25 0.47 16.95 -18.62
N GLN A 26 0.64 18.27 -18.80
CA GLN A 26 0.09 19.01 -19.93
C GLN A 26 0.80 18.62 -21.25
N LYS A 27 2.11 18.42 -21.20
CA LYS A 27 2.86 17.91 -22.35
C LYS A 27 2.41 16.49 -22.71
N GLN A 28 2.12 15.63 -21.72
CA GLN A 28 1.54 14.30 -21.96
C GLN A 28 0.19 14.41 -22.71
N TYR A 29 -0.69 15.32 -22.29
CA TYR A 29 -1.95 15.57 -23.01
C TYR A 29 -1.72 15.94 -24.45
N LYS A 30 -0.91 16.98 -24.70
CA LYS A 30 -0.60 17.47 -26.06
C LYS A 30 0.00 16.38 -26.96
N THR A 31 0.76 15.47 -26.38
CA THR A 31 1.43 14.37 -27.10
C THR A 31 0.45 13.23 -27.46
N TYR A 32 -0.43 12.88 -26.54
CA TYR A 32 -1.25 11.67 -26.69
C TYR A 32 -2.69 11.94 -27.12
N ARG A 33 -3.26 13.10 -26.82
CA ARG A 33 -4.64 13.43 -27.21
C ARG A 33 -4.88 13.38 -28.74
N PRO A 34 -3.99 13.88 -29.60
CA PRO A 34 -4.18 13.78 -31.06
C PRO A 34 -4.21 12.36 -31.62
N LYS A 35 -3.68 11.39 -30.86
CA LYS A 35 -3.69 9.96 -31.26
C LYS A 35 -5.04 9.28 -31.03
N VAL A 36 -5.97 9.94 -30.32
CA VAL A 36 -7.28 9.39 -29.97
C VAL A 36 -8.34 10.05 -30.83
N THR A 37 -8.86 9.29 -31.77
CA THR A 37 -9.91 9.69 -32.72
C THR A 37 -11.19 8.88 -32.46
N LYS A 38 -12.25 9.20 -33.23
CA LYS A 38 -13.50 8.42 -33.21
C LYS A 38 -13.30 6.96 -33.66
N ASP A 39 -12.28 6.70 -34.46
CA ASP A 39 -11.98 5.39 -35.03
C ASP A 39 -11.00 4.59 -34.16
N THR A 40 -10.48 5.17 -33.08
CA THR A 40 -9.56 4.50 -32.13
C THR A 40 -10.29 3.37 -31.42
N THR A 41 -9.82 2.15 -31.60
CA THR A 41 -10.35 0.97 -30.90
C THR A 41 -10.03 0.99 -29.41
N ASP A 42 -10.76 0.24 -28.62
CA ASP A 42 -10.50 0.13 -27.16
C ASP A 42 -9.10 -0.44 -26.87
N ALA A 43 -8.58 -1.32 -27.71
CA ALA A 43 -7.23 -1.88 -27.56
C ALA A 43 -6.15 -0.85 -27.83
N GLU A 44 -6.32 -0.03 -28.85
CA GLU A 44 -5.41 1.08 -29.18
C GLU A 44 -5.47 2.15 -28.09
N LEU A 45 -6.68 2.52 -27.63
CA LEU A 45 -6.86 3.44 -26.53
C LEU A 45 -6.12 2.96 -25.28
N PHE A 46 -6.24 1.68 -24.93
CA PHE A 46 -5.55 1.11 -23.78
C PHE A 46 -4.02 1.26 -23.93
N ALA A 47 -3.47 0.98 -25.11
CA ALA A 47 -2.03 1.14 -25.38
C ALA A 47 -1.59 2.61 -25.25
N ILE A 48 -2.34 3.55 -25.85
CA ILE A 48 -2.08 4.99 -25.75
C ILE A 48 -2.06 5.47 -24.30
N LEU A 49 -3.04 5.01 -23.49
CA LEU A 49 -3.12 5.35 -22.07
C LEU A 49 -1.95 4.76 -21.27
N CYS A 50 -1.54 3.53 -21.57
CA CYS A 50 -0.34 2.93 -20.94
C CYS A 50 0.92 3.76 -21.23
N ASP A 51 1.13 4.14 -22.49
CA ASP A 51 2.28 4.95 -22.90
C ASP A 51 2.27 6.33 -22.23
N MET A 52 1.11 6.95 -22.10
CA MET A 52 0.93 8.23 -21.38
C MET A 52 1.27 8.13 -19.90
N LEU A 53 0.92 7.00 -19.24
CA LEU A 53 1.15 6.77 -17.82
C LEU A 53 2.57 6.27 -17.50
N LYS A 54 3.24 5.62 -18.46
CA LYS A 54 4.56 4.99 -18.26
C LYS A 54 5.63 5.91 -17.66
N PRO A 55 5.73 7.21 -18.04
CA PRO A 55 6.73 8.10 -17.47
C PRO A 55 6.58 8.39 -15.99
N LEU A 56 5.40 8.08 -15.40
CA LEU A 56 5.16 8.29 -13.97
C LEU A 56 6.01 7.37 -13.08
N LYS A 57 6.40 6.18 -13.56
CA LYS A 57 7.27 5.23 -12.86
C LYS A 57 6.84 4.97 -11.41
N ASP A 58 5.54 4.79 -11.21
CA ASP A 58 4.92 4.69 -9.89
C ASP A 58 4.12 3.40 -9.77
N GLY A 59 4.50 2.51 -8.86
CA GLY A 59 3.85 1.21 -8.63
C GLY A 59 2.38 1.30 -8.23
N HIS A 60 1.91 2.46 -7.76
CA HIS A 60 0.50 2.69 -7.46
C HIS A 60 -0.32 3.12 -8.69
N VAL A 61 0.34 3.47 -9.80
CA VAL A 61 -0.33 3.80 -11.06
C VAL A 61 -0.60 2.54 -11.86
N ASN A 62 -1.85 2.12 -11.83
CA ASN A 62 -2.34 0.91 -12.50
C ASN A 62 -3.46 1.24 -13.47
N LEU A 63 -3.46 0.59 -14.64
CA LEU A 63 -4.57 0.63 -15.58
C LEU A 63 -5.05 -0.80 -15.86
N LYS A 64 -6.36 -1.03 -15.73
CA LYS A 64 -6.98 -2.33 -15.99
C LYS A 64 -8.14 -2.18 -16.95
N ALA A 65 -8.22 -3.05 -17.95
CA ALA A 65 -9.33 -3.10 -18.88
C ALA A 65 -9.84 -4.53 -19.06
N LYS A 66 -11.14 -4.65 -19.30
CA LYS A 66 -11.83 -5.91 -19.62
C LYS A 66 -12.33 -5.86 -21.08
N GLY A 67 -12.46 -7.02 -21.74
CA GLY A 67 -13.14 -7.10 -23.03
C GLY A 67 -12.35 -6.58 -24.23
N LEU A 68 -11.05 -6.36 -24.13
CA LEU A 68 -10.21 -5.88 -25.24
C LEU A 68 -9.85 -6.99 -26.23
N GLY A 69 -10.84 -7.61 -26.84
CA GLY A 69 -10.64 -8.68 -27.82
C GLY A 69 -10.19 -10.03 -27.24
N SER A 70 -10.13 -10.17 -25.91
CA SER A 70 -9.83 -11.43 -25.25
C SER A 70 -10.64 -11.58 -23.94
N LYS A 71 -10.89 -12.84 -23.51
CA LYS A 71 -11.52 -13.14 -22.22
C LYS A 71 -10.66 -12.74 -21.01
N LYS A 72 -9.37 -12.48 -21.21
CA LYS A 72 -8.44 -12.09 -20.15
C LYS A 72 -8.43 -10.57 -19.94
N LYS A 73 -8.38 -10.16 -18.69
CA LYS A 73 -8.15 -8.74 -18.33
C LYS A 73 -6.77 -8.32 -18.81
N LYS A 74 -6.64 -7.18 -19.47
CA LYS A 74 -5.36 -6.51 -19.66
C LYS A 74 -5.08 -5.64 -18.45
N SER A 75 -3.85 -5.67 -17.97
CA SER A 75 -3.37 -4.81 -16.88
C SER A 75 -2.03 -4.19 -17.25
N PHE A 76 -1.83 -2.98 -16.82
CA PHE A 76 -0.59 -2.22 -16.91
C PHE A 76 -0.25 -1.70 -15.53
N ASN A 77 1.03 -1.68 -15.19
CA ASN A 77 1.59 -1.01 -14.03
C ASN A 77 2.72 -0.11 -14.49
N SER A 78 2.74 1.12 -14.00
CA SER A 78 3.74 2.12 -14.40
C SER A 78 5.08 1.96 -13.67
N GLU A 79 5.20 0.98 -12.76
CA GLU A 79 6.42 0.76 -12.01
C GLU A 79 7.60 0.39 -12.92
N ASP A 80 8.72 1.06 -12.69
CA ASP A 80 10.01 0.76 -13.28
C ASP A 80 11.05 0.76 -12.15
N SER A 81 11.01 -0.29 -11.32
CA SER A 81 11.90 -0.41 -10.17
C SER A 81 12.68 -1.74 -10.12
N PRO A 82 13.32 -2.17 -11.23
CA PRO A 82 14.12 -3.38 -11.20
C PRO A 82 15.34 -3.27 -10.28
N ARG A 83 15.80 -2.05 -9.99
CA ARG A 83 16.96 -1.81 -9.12
C ARG A 83 16.66 -2.15 -7.66
N PHE A 84 15.51 -1.71 -7.14
CA PHE A 84 15.12 -2.00 -5.75
C PHE A 84 15.07 -3.52 -5.49
N PHE A 85 14.38 -4.27 -6.35
CA PHE A 85 14.27 -5.72 -6.21
C PHE A 85 15.58 -6.49 -6.48
N LYS A 86 16.53 -5.91 -7.23
CA LYS A 86 17.87 -6.47 -7.42
C LYS A 86 18.77 -6.25 -6.21
N GLU A 87 18.71 -5.07 -5.61
CA GLU A 87 19.54 -4.70 -4.46
C GLU A 87 18.99 -5.29 -3.15
N PHE A 88 17.67 -5.39 -3.01
CA PHE A 88 17.00 -5.91 -1.83
C PHE A 88 16.34 -7.26 -2.13
N ASN A 89 17.02 -8.34 -1.78
CA ASN A 89 16.42 -9.68 -1.77
C ASN A 89 15.45 -9.76 -0.58
N THR A 90 14.23 -9.28 -0.79
CA THR A 90 13.22 -9.05 0.25
C THR A 90 12.98 -10.28 1.11
N GLY A 91 12.76 -11.46 0.51
CA GLY A 91 12.44 -12.67 1.27
C GLY A 91 13.55 -13.16 2.23
N LYS A 92 14.83 -12.95 1.87
CA LYS A 92 15.95 -13.27 2.76
C LYS A 92 16.11 -12.22 3.87
N LEU A 93 16.02 -10.94 3.49
CA LEU A 93 16.14 -9.83 4.43
C LEU A 93 14.99 -9.82 5.43
N GLU A 94 13.76 -10.08 5.00
CA GLU A 94 12.58 -10.18 5.87
C GLU A 94 12.76 -11.27 6.94
N LYS A 95 13.25 -12.47 6.55
CA LYS A 95 13.53 -13.54 7.50
C LYS A 95 14.61 -13.17 8.50
N GLN A 96 15.72 -12.59 8.04
CA GLN A 96 16.82 -12.16 8.91
C GLN A 96 16.36 -11.07 9.86
N PHE A 97 15.62 -10.09 9.34
CA PHE A 97 15.07 -8.98 10.11
C PHE A 97 14.07 -9.49 11.17
N GLY A 98 13.13 -10.35 10.79
CA GLY A 98 12.18 -10.95 11.71
C GLY A 98 12.86 -11.71 12.85
N ALA A 99 13.87 -12.52 12.54
CA ALA A 99 14.65 -13.27 13.53
C ALA A 99 15.39 -12.31 14.50
N MET A 100 15.97 -11.23 13.98
CA MET A 100 16.64 -10.20 14.78
C MET A 100 15.66 -9.48 15.72
N VAL A 101 14.48 -9.12 15.23
CA VAL A 101 13.44 -8.49 16.05
C VAL A 101 12.99 -9.42 17.17
N LEU A 102 12.67 -10.67 16.86
CA LEU A 102 12.24 -11.66 17.86
C LEU A 102 13.31 -11.88 18.93
N LYS A 103 14.58 -12.02 18.52
CA LYS A 103 15.69 -12.11 19.45
C LYS A 103 15.78 -10.89 20.37
N THR A 104 15.71 -9.70 19.78
CA THR A 104 15.79 -8.44 20.54
C THR A 104 14.65 -8.31 21.54
N LEU A 105 13.42 -8.65 21.15
CA LEU A 105 12.27 -8.63 22.05
C LEU A 105 12.49 -9.59 23.22
N LYS A 106 12.94 -10.82 22.95
CA LYS A 106 13.25 -11.80 23.99
C LYS A 106 14.33 -11.30 24.95
N ASP A 107 15.43 -10.76 24.43
CA ASP A 107 16.55 -10.22 25.22
C ASP A 107 16.11 -9.03 26.09
N LYS A 108 15.05 -8.31 25.69
CA LYS A 108 14.41 -7.20 26.43
C LYS A 108 13.25 -7.63 27.35
N GLY A 109 13.07 -8.93 27.57
CA GLY A 109 12.10 -9.48 28.50
C GLY A 109 10.63 -9.45 27.99
N PHE A 110 10.43 -9.35 26.69
CA PHE A 110 9.11 -9.54 26.11
C PHE A 110 8.74 -11.03 26.12
N GLY A 111 7.50 -11.32 26.44
CA GLY A 111 6.94 -12.68 26.36
C GLY A 111 6.76 -13.17 24.93
N GLU A 112 6.19 -14.34 24.80
CA GLU A 112 5.90 -14.93 23.50
C GLU A 112 4.98 -14.03 22.65
N GLN A 113 5.20 -14.09 21.33
CA GLN A 113 4.36 -13.38 20.36
C GLN A 113 2.98 -14.05 20.32
N LYS A 114 1.93 -13.26 20.45
CA LYS A 114 0.53 -13.69 20.36
C LYS A 114 -0.11 -13.09 19.12
N GLU A 115 -0.83 -13.89 18.38
CA GLU A 115 -1.63 -13.43 17.25
C GLU A 115 -3.04 -12.99 17.74
N ALA A 116 -3.37 -11.73 17.52
CA ALA A 116 -4.72 -11.23 17.74
C ALA A 116 -5.60 -11.40 16.50
N THR A 117 -5.01 -11.19 15.33
CA THR A 117 -5.54 -11.51 14.00
C THR A 117 -4.36 -11.80 13.09
N LYS A 118 -4.60 -12.28 11.87
CA LYS A 118 -3.52 -12.46 10.88
C LYS A 118 -2.74 -11.18 10.53
N LEU A 119 -3.25 -10.00 10.90
CA LEU A 119 -2.61 -8.70 10.69
C LEU A 119 -1.92 -8.16 11.94
N LEU A 120 -2.29 -8.65 13.11
CA LEU A 120 -1.89 -8.09 14.40
C LEU A 120 -1.21 -9.15 15.24
N VAL A 121 0.07 -8.96 15.50
CA VAL A 121 0.87 -9.78 16.42
C VAL A 121 1.34 -8.88 17.55
N TYR A 122 1.23 -9.32 18.78
CA TYR A 122 1.61 -8.53 19.95
C TYR A 122 2.33 -9.34 21.00
N SER A 123 3.10 -8.67 21.82
CA SER A 123 3.68 -9.18 23.05
C SER A 123 3.90 -8.06 24.05
N ARG A 124 4.24 -8.39 25.26
CA ARG A 124 4.57 -7.39 26.28
C ARG A 124 5.74 -7.84 27.15
N SER A 125 6.49 -6.87 27.65
CA SER A 125 7.33 -6.99 28.83
C SER A 125 6.57 -6.48 30.07
N LYS A 126 7.27 -6.34 31.19
CA LYS A 126 6.70 -5.71 32.40
C LYS A 126 6.19 -4.29 32.12
N ASP A 127 7.00 -3.48 31.42
CA ASP A 127 6.77 -2.04 31.29
C ASP A 127 6.36 -1.61 29.86
N TYR A 128 6.57 -2.43 28.85
CA TYR A 128 6.36 -2.05 27.45
C TYR A 128 5.57 -3.08 26.67
N GLY A 129 4.76 -2.58 25.74
CA GLY A 129 4.06 -3.39 24.74
C GLY A 129 4.74 -3.34 23.39
N TYR A 130 4.53 -4.36 22.59
CA TYR A 130 4.93 -4.43 21.18
C TYR A 130 3.74 -4.89 20.35
N LEU A 131 3.40 -4.14 19.30
CA LEU A 131 2.33 -4.43 18.37
C LEU A 131 2.89 -4.37 16.94
N LEU A 132 3.01 -5.51 16.30
CA LEU A 132 3.35 -5.62 14.89
C LEU A 132 2.07 -5.60 14.06
N ILE A 133 2.02 -4.72 13.06
CA ILE A 133 0.95 -4.63 12.07
C ILE A 133 1.53 -5.03 10.72
N THR A 134 1.19 -6.23 10.25
CA THR A 134 1.81 -6.82 9.07
C THR A 134 1.32 -6.21 7.76
N GLU A 135 0.05 -5.83 7.68
CA GLU A 135 -0.58 -5.12 6.55
C GLU A 135 -1.87 -4.44 6.99
N PHE A 136 -2.46 -3.61 6.11
CA PHE A 136 -3.73 -2.91 6.37
C PHE A 136 -4.90 -3.45 5.55
N GLU A 137 -4.83 -4.72 5.11
CA GLU A 137 -5.88 -5.36 4.31
C GLU A 137 -6.07 -6.83 4.70
N GLY A 138 -7.22 -7.40 4.34
CA GLY A 138 -7.45 -8.83 4.45
C GLY A 138 -8.13 -9.31 5.73
N VAL A 139 -8.55 -8.41 6.62
CA VAL A 139 -9.37 -8.71 7.81
C VAL A 139 -10.61 -7.82 7.80
N SER A 140 -11.77 -8.36 8.19
CA SER A 140 -12.98 -7.56 8.30
C SER A 140 -12.85 -6.52 9.42
N LYS A 141 -13.55 -5.38 9.28
CA LYS A 141 -13.61 -4.32 10.27
C LYS A 141 -13.83 -4.86 11.69
N ARG A 142 -14.84 -5.71 11.85
CA ARG A 142 -15.22 -6.31 13.14
C ARG A 142 -14.09 -7.15 13.76
N ASN A 143 -13.39 -7.94 12.93
CA ASN A 143 -12.32 -8.79 13.42
C ASN A 143 -11.07 -7.96 13.78
N LEU A 144 -10.79 -6.90 13.01
CA LEU A 144 -9.72 -5.96 13.30
C LEU A 144 -9.96 -5.26 14.66
N GLU A 145 -11.18 -4.77 14.90
CA GLU A 145 -11.58 -4.14 16.17
C GLU A 145 -11.42 -5.09 17.34
N LYS A 146 -11.96 -6.31 17.23
CA LYS A 146 -11.82 -7.33 18.28
C LYS A 146 -10.36 -7.69 18.56
N GLY A 147 -9.54 -7.81 17.52
CA GLY A 147 -8.12 -8.10 17.67
C GLY A 147 -7.37 -6.97 18.37
N LEU A 148 -7.65 -5.72 18.02
CA LEU A 148 -7.08 -4.55 18.69
C LEU A 148 -7.51 -4.49 20.15
N ASP A 149 -8.80 -4.67 20.46
CA ASP A 149 -9.31 -4.65 21.81
C ASP A 149 -8.65 -5.75 22.67
N LYS A 150 -8.50 -6.96 22.13
CA LYS A 150 -7.78 -8.06 22.77
C LYS A 150 -6.33 -7.69 23.06
N ALA A 151 -5.58 -7.26 22.04
CA ALA A 151 -4.16 -6.94 22.18
C ALA A 151 -3.93 -5.81 23.19
N LEU A 152 -4.71 -4.73 23.10
CA LEU A 152 -4.58 -3.58 23.98
C LEU A 152 -5.01 -3.91 25.42
N SER A 153 -6.04 -4.76 25.60
CA SER A 153 -6.47 -5.17 26.94
C SER A 153 -5.41 -6.02 27.67
N GLU A 154 -4.72 -6.91 26.95
CA GLU A 154 -3.63 -7.72 27.50
C GLU A 154 -2.36 -6.90 27.77
N MET A 155 -2.24 -5.74 27.17
CA MET A 155 -1.13 -4.80 27.37
C MET A 155 -1.46 -3.63 28.32
N LYS A 156 -2.55 -3.71 29.09
CA LYS A 156 -2.86 -2.66 30.07
C LYS A 156 -1.76 -2.47 31.09
N GLY A 157 -1.57 -1.21 31.54
CA GLY A 157 -0.61 -0.83 32.57
C GLY A 157 0.84 -0.73 32.10
N ILE A 158 1.10 -0.80 30.80
CA ILE A 158 2.41 -0.53 30.22
C ILE A 158 2.72 0.97 30.24
N LYS A 159 4.00 1.31 30.29
CA LYS A 159 4.51 2.69 30.21
C LYS A 159 4.58 3.22 28.78
N GLY A 160 4.68 2.32 27.78
CA GLY A 160 4.75 2.67 26.38
C GLY A 160 4.50 1.49 25.46
N LEU A 161 4.06 1.79 24.23
CA LEU A 161 3.78 0.82 23.19
C LEU A 161 4.67 1.09 21.97
N ILE A 162 5.35 0.07 21.50
CA ILE A 162 6.05 0.06 20.20
C ILE A 162 5.06 -0.45 19.16
N VAL A 163 4.73 0.39 18.19
CA VAL A 163 3.95 -0.01 17.01
C VAL A 163 4.91 -0.21 15.85
N ASP A 164 5.02 -1.45 15.39
CA ASP A 164 5.94 -1.82 14.32
C ASP A 164 5.19 -2.01 12.99
N ILE A 165 5.53 -1.18 12.01
CA ILE A 165 4.97 -1.23 10.66
C ILE A 165 6.07 -1.34 9.58
N ARG A 166 7.30 -1.68 9.96
CA ARG A 166 8.48 -1.59 9.08
C ARG A 166 8.40 -2.45 7.82
N LEU A 167 7.73 -3.56 7.85
CA LEU A 167 7.54 -4.45 6.70
C LEU A 167 6.09 -4.46 6.20
N ASN A 168 5.31 -3.46 6.58
CA ASN A 168 3.92 -3.33 6.16
C ASN A 168 3.85 -2.80 4.71
N PRO A 169 3.29 -3.56 3.76
CA PRO A 169 3.19 -3.13 2.35
C PRO A 169 2.07 -2.11 2.10
N GLY A 170 1.28 -1.79 3.11
CA GLY A 170 0.11 -0.92 2.98
C GLY A 170 -1.21 -1.68 3.07
N GLY A 171 -2.23 -1.15 2.40
CA GLY A 171 -3.60 -1.68 2.37
C GLY A 171 -4.64 -0.56 2.33
N THR A 172 -5.72 -0.67 3.08
CA THR A 172 -6.82 0.29 3.04
C THR A 172 -6.69 1.38 4.11
N ASP A 173 -6.99 2.63 3.75
CA ASP A 173 -7.04 3.76 4.69
C ASP A 173 -8.02 3.50 5.83
N GLN A 174 -9.11 2.78 5.55
CA GLN A 174 -10.10 2.43 6.56
C GLN A 174 -9.49 1.63 7.72
N SER A 175 -8.62 0.65 7.42
CA SER A 175 -7.91 -0.12 8.44
C SER A 175 -6.93 0.75 9.22
N VAL A 176 -6.24 1.66 8.52
CA VAL A 176 -5.34 2.65 9.16
C VAL A 176 -6.11 3.52 10.15
N TYR A 177 -7.25 4.09 9.74
CA TYR A 177 -8.08 4.91 10.64
C TYR A 177 -8.63 4.13 11.84
N GLN A 178 -9.03 2.87 11.65
CA GLN A 178 -9.48 2.02 12.75
C GLN A 178 -8.39 1.76 13.79
N ILE A 179 -7.17 1.49 13.34
CA ILE A 179 -6.03 1.24 14.21
C ILE A 179 -5.64 2.53 14.93
N THR A 180 -5.44 3.62 14.18
CA THR A 180 -4.96 4.89 14.75
C THR A 180 -5.98 5.53 15.69
N SER A 181 -7.28 5.31 15.47
CA SER A 181 -8.33 5.81 16.36
C SER A 181 -8.22 5.28 17.80
N ARG A 182 -7.54 4.14 18.02
CA ARG A 182 -7.29 3.58 19.36
C ARG A 182 -6.23 4.35 20.16
N PHE A 183 -5.45 5.17 19.47
CA PHE A 183 -4.36 5.95 20.06
C PHE A 183 -4.65 7.46 20.05
N ALA A 184 -5.79 7.86 19.50
CA ALA A 184 -6.22 9.26 19.50
C ALA A 184 -7.05 9.55 20.78
N ASP A 185 -6.71 10.64 21.44
CA ASP A 185 -7.43 11.13 22.63
C ASP A 185 -8.78 11.77 22.28
N LYS A 186 -8.91 12.24 21.01
CA LYS A 186 -10.14 12.85 20.48
C LYS A 186 -10.20 12.71 18.96
N LYS A 187 -11.41 12.79 18.44
CA LYS A 187 -11.63 12.85 16.99
C LYS A 187 -11.08 14.18 16.44
N ARG A 188 -10.18 14.07 15.48
CA ARG A 188 -9.62 15.22 14.75
C ARG A 188 -10.30 15.39 13.39
#